data_04d05cc4bee9c322d304e6229187d181
#
_entry.id   04d05cc4bee9c322d304e6229187d181
#
_cell.length_a   1.000
_cell.length_b   1.000
_cell.length_c   1.000
_cell.angle_alpha   90.00
_cell.angle_beta   90.00
_cell.angle_gamma   90.00
#
_symmetry.space_group_name_H-M   'P 1'
#
loop_
_entity.id
_entity.type
_entity.pdbx_description
1 polymer ?
#
loop_
_entity_poly.entity_id
_entity_poly.type
_entity_poly.pdbx_seq_one_letter_code
_entity_poly.pdbx_strand_id
1 'polypeptide(L)'
;MTLTYDEVERYLNRIFSGILYTYEDDFLLVFKFPSNEVKQRADLVYDKSFEDAVKDGILPIKALEELMDKRNLITAVEILKLKKLKDQLEAQEILLGKTTRVKANQERIKKVIANLRQDIYHIELKKSSKLLLSAETKAEEDRTFYICSRCVFNEDGSLFWNSHKDALKENRLDLKNKILTKYLRFYSGLPTSIIRFIARSNLWRIRYVNSMKTSDPLFGVPTSSYTTDQLSLAYWSNYYQNIYEMMSDDRPIDMVIDDDDALDAYMKVFYEERNKDDNARRSKSTRSGKLSAFDAEEVIVTRSHELYQDIAYDVPKEAKKLQDRVDIKKRTSKG
;
A
#
# COMPACT_ATOMS: atom_id res chain seq x y z
N MET A 1 17.39 -2.17 -13.01
CA MET A 1 17.76 -3.44 -12.37
C MET A 1 17.46 -4.55 -13.35
N THR A 2 18.40 -5.44 -13.62
CA THR A 2 18.18 -6.62 -14.51
C THR A 2 18.45 -7.86 -13.69
N LEU A 3 17.45 -8.72 -13.54
CA LEU A 3 17.60 -10.03 -12.90
C LEU A 3 17.84 -11.09 -13.97
N THR A 4 18.67 -12.07 -13.65
CA THR A 4 18.83 -13.26 -14.48
C THR A 4 17.63 -14.19 -14.36
N TYR A 5 17.48 -15.11 -15.32
CA TYR A 5 16.39 -16.12 -15.28
C TYR A 5 16.42 -16.92 -13.97
N ASP A 6 17.61 -17.36 -13.54
CA ASP A 6 17.78 -18.16 -12.33
C ASP A 6 17.45 -17.36 -11.04
N GLU A 7 17.69 -16.06 -11.05
CA GLU A 7 17.30 -15.19 -9.92
C GLU A 7 15.78 -15.03 -9.86
N VAL A 8 15.11 -14.85 -10.99
CA VAL A 8 13.65 -14.79 -11.06
C VAL A 8 13.03 -16.10 -10.56
N GLU A 9 13.54 -17.26 -10.99
CA GLU A 9 13.07 -18.56 -10.52
C GLU A 9 13.27 -18.74 -9.01
N ARG A 10 14.42 -18.34 -8.47
CA ARG A 10 14.66 -18.40 -7.02
C ARG A 10 13.68 -17.54 -6.23
N TYR A 11 13.40 -16.33 -6.70
CA TYR A 11 12.40 -15.47 -6.06
C TYR A 11 10.99 -16.05 -6.17
N LEU A 12 10.61 -16.57 -7.34
CA LEU A 12 9.32 -17.23 -7.53
C LEU A 12 9.17 -18.44 -6.59
N ASN A 13 10.18 -19.27 -6.47
CA ASN A 13 10.16 -20.43 -5.55
C ASN A 13 9.96 -19.98 -4.10
N ARG A 14 10.63 -18.90 -3.67
CA ARG A 14 10.40 -18.28 -2.35
C ARG A 14 8.97 -17.77 -2.19
N ILE A 15 8.45 -17.08 -3.20
CA ILE A 15 7.09 -16.51 -3.16
C ILE A 15 6.05 -17.63 -3.09
N PHE A 16 6.20 -18.68 -3.91
CA PHE A 16 5.27 -19.80 -3.93
C PHE A 16 5.27 -20.60 -2.63
N SER A 17 6.45 -20.92 -2.12
CA SER A 17 6.57 -21.70 -0.88
C SER A 17 6.21 -20.91 0.37
N GLY A 18 6.39 -19.57 0.36
CA GLY A 18 6.28 -18.74 1.56
C GLY A 18 7.33 -19.08 2.62
N ILE A 19 8.44 -19.71 2.21
CA ILE A 19 9.50 -20.22 3.10
C ILE A 19 10.85 -19.66 2.63
N LEU A 20 11.72 -19.35 3.60
CA LEU A 20 13.11 -18.99 3.34
C LEU A 20 14.04 -19.88 4.13
N TYR A 21 14.92 -20.58 3.43
CA TYR A 21 16.05 -21.28 4.03
C TYR A 21 17.25 -20.35 4.11
N THR A 22 17.90 -20.28 5.27
CA THR A 22 19.06 -19.42 5.49
C THR A 22 20.03 -20.04 6.49
N TYR A 23 21.31 -19.78 6.30
CA TYR A 23 22.31 -20.09 7.30
C TYR A 23 22.56 -18.90 8.22
N GLU A 24 22.69 -19.17 9.51
CA GLU A 24 23.19 -18.22 10.49
C GLU A 24 24.15 -18.90 11.43
N ASP A 25 25.40 -18.46 11.41
CA ASP A 25 26.54 -19.18 11.98
C ASP A 25 26.53 -20.64 11.47
N ASP A 26 26.44 -21.66 12.35
CA ASP A 26 26.40 -23.08 11.98
C ASP A 26 24.97 -23.66 11.88
N PHE A 27 23.93 -22.82 12.00
CA PHE A 27 22.54 -23.25 11.99
C PHE A 27 21.89 -23.06 10.63
N LEU A 28 21.33 -24.13 10.06
CA LEU A 28 20.38 -24.04 8.94
C LEU A 28 19.00 -23.73 9.52
N LEU A 29 18.50 -22.53 9.22
CA LEU A 29 17.23 -22.02 9.71
C LEU A 29 16.18 -21.96 8.60
N VAL A 30 14.95 -22.21 8.98
CA VAL A 30 13.78 -22.15 8.10
C VAL A 30 12.82 -21.09 8.63
N PHE A 31 12.66 -20.03 7.86
CA PHE A 31 11.71 -18.96 8.17
C PHE A 31 10.37 -19.23 7.49
N LYS A 32 9.28 -19.12 8.25
CA LYS A 32 7.91 -19.26 7.76
C LYS A 32 7.10 -18.01 8.09
N PHE A 33 6.09 -17.72 7.28
CA PHE A 33 5.13 -16.67 7.62
C PHE A 33 4.25 -17.10 8.80
N PRO A 34 3.84 -16.15 9.66
CA PRO A 34 3.01 -16.45 10.82
C PRO A 34 1.61 -16.90 10.40
N SER A 35 1.10 -17.94 11.05
CA SER A 35 -0.31 -18.32 10.97
C SER A 35 -1.20 -17.26 11.60
N ASN A 36 -2.50 -17.27 11.29
CA ASN A 36 -3.46 -16.35 11.92
C ASN A 36 -3.49 -16.49 13.45
N GLU A 37 -3.31 -17.70 13.98
CA GLU A 37 -3.20 -17.93 15.43
C GLU A 37 -1.98 -17.20 16.02
N VAL A 38 -0.81 -17.31 15.37
CA VAL A 38 0.41 -16.60 15.82
C VAL A 38 0.20 -15.09 15.78
N LYS A 39 -0.46 -14.56 14.75
CA LYS A 39 -0.76 -13.13 14.63
C LYS A 39 -1.67 -12.65 15.76
N GLN A 40 -2.78 -13.36 16.03
CA GLN A 40 -3.68 -13.02 17.13
C GLN A 40 -3.01 -13.04 18.49
N ARG A 41 -2.16 -14.05 18.75
CA ARG A 41 -1.37 -14.10 20.00
C ARG A 41 -0.34 -12.98 20.08
N ALA A 42 0.24 -12.59 18.96
CA ALA A 42 1.16 -11.45 18.88
C ALA A 42 0.46 -10.12 19.18
N ASP A 43 -0.80 -9.97 18.75
CA ASP A 43 -1.61 -8.79 19.06
C ASP A 43 -1.86 -8.68 20.58
N LEU A 44 -2.12 -9.79 21.26
CA LEU A 44 -2.22 -9.81 22.74
C LEU A 44 -0.89 -9.44 23.42
N VAL A 45 0.25 -9.81 22.84
CA VAL A 45 1.57 -9.38 23.34
C VAL A 45 1.75 -7.89 23.16
N TYR A 46 1.32 -7.35 22.02
CA TYR A 46 1.33 -5.90 21.76
C TYR A 46 0.54 -5.14 22.83
N ASP A 47 -0.73 -5.51 23.03
CA ASP A 47 -1.62 -4.84 23.98
C ASP A 47 -1.02 -4.83 25.40
N LYS A 48 -0.53 -5.98 25.84
CA LYS A 48 0.10 -6.08 27.16
C LYS A 48 1.38 -5.24 27.25
N SER A 49 2.26 -5.32 26.26
CA SER A 49 3.51 -4.55 26.24
C SER A 49 3.25 -3.05 26.18
N PHE A 50 2.23 -2.61 25.44
CA PHE A 50 1.80 -1.23 25.40
C PHE A 50 1.34 -0.73 26.78
N GLU A 51 0.45 -1.49 27.44
CA GLU A 51 -0.01 -1.14 28.80
C GLU A 51 1.14 -1.07 29.80
N ASP A 52 2.04 -2.03 29.76
CA ASP A 52 3.19 -2.08 30.66
C ASP A 52 4.15 -0.91 30.38
N ALA A 53 4.42 -0.60 29.11
CA ALA A 53 5.23 0.57 28.72
C ALA A 53 4.64 1.90 29.22
N VAL A 54 3.32 2.07 29.11
CA VAL A 54 2.63 3.26 29.61
C VAL A 54 2.71 3.35 31.14
N LYS A 55 2.55 2.22 31.86
CA LYS A 55 2.72 2.16 33.32
C LYS A 55 4.14 2.51 33.73
N ASP A 56 5.15 2.13 32.98
CA ASP A 56 6.56 2.45 33.18
C ASP A 56 6.90 3.92 32.82
N GLY A 57 5.92 4.70 32.36
CA GLY A 57 6.08 6.12 32.08
C GLY A 57 6.55 6.42 30.64
N ILE A 58 6.58 5.44 29.75
CA ILE A 58 6.85 5.67 28.33
C ILE A 58 5.63 6.32 27.70
N LEU A 59 5.84 7.44 27.01
CA LEU A 59 4.75 8.21 26.43
C LEU A 59 4.22 7.58 25.12
N PRO A 60 2.90 7.54 24.90
CA PRO A 60 2.31 7.24 23.62
C PRO A 60 2.69 8.27 22.54
N ILE A 61 2.62 7.87 21.25
CA ILE A 61 2.97 8.72 20.10
C ILE A 61 2.27 10.08 20.17
N LYS A 62 0.98 10.12 20.46
CA LYS A 62 0.21 11.37 20.54
C LYS A 62 0.77 12.33 21.60
N ALA A 63 1.08 11.81 22.80
CA ALA A 63 1.65 12.61 23.88
C ALA A 63 3.08 13.08 23.54
N LEU A 64 3.86 12.26 22.85
CA LEU A 64 5.19 12.65 22.34
C LEU A 64 5.08 13.74 21.27
N GLU A 65 4.13 13.65 20.32
CA GLU A 65 3.91 14.68 19.31
C GLU A 65 3.51 16.01 19.96
N GLU A 66 2.58 16.02 20.92
CA GLU A 66 2.22 17.22 21.67
C GLU A 66 3.41 17.83 22.44
N LEU A 67 4.26 16.98 23.01
CA LEU A 67 5.46 17.43 23.70
C LEU A 67 6.49 18.02 22.74
N MET A 68 6.64 17.42 21.56
CA MET A 68 7.51 17.92 20.50
C MET A 68 7.05 19.27 19.99
N ASP A 69 5.75 19.46 19.80
CA ASP A 69 5.16 20.73 19.39
C ASP A 69 5.34 21.80 20.46
N LYS A 70 5.06 21.51 21.73
CA LYS A 70 5.27 22.43 22.86
C LYS A 70 6.72 22.87 23.01
N ARG A 71 7.67 21.98 22.69
CA ARG A 71 9.11 22.27 22.77
C ARG A 71 9.72 22.81 21.48
N ASN A 72 8.92 23.00 20.44
CA ASN A 72 9.35 23.41 19.08
C ASN A 72 10.52 22.57 18.56
N LEU A 73 10.49 21.24 18.79
CA LEU A 73 11.54 20.32 18.33
C LEU A 73 11.57 20.21 16.81
N ILE A 74 10.45 20.49 16.16
CA ILE A 74 10.33 20.70 14.71
C ILE A 74 9.88 22.14 14.52
N THR A 75 10.72 22.93 13.91
CA THR A 75 10.43 24.36 13.72
C THR A 75 9.38 24.55 12.61
N ALA A 76 8.58 25.63 12.73
CA ALA A 76 7.63 26.02 11.67
C ALA A 76 8.31 26.19 10.30
N VAL A 77 9.59 26.60 10.30
CA VAL A 77 10.42 26.72 9.09
C VAL A 77 10.67 25.34 8.45
N GLU A 78 10.95 24.30 9.25
CA GLU A 78 11.13 22.93 8.75
C GLU A 78 9.83 22.35 8.18
N ILE A 79 8.69 22.63 8.81
CA ILE A 79 7.37 22.22 8.30
C ILE A 79 7.06 22.89 6.95
N LEU A 80 7.31 24.19 6.84
CA LEU A 80 7.14 24.92 5.58
C LEU A 80 8.11 24.44 4.50
N LYS A 81 9.36 24.13 4.88
CA LYS A 81 10.34 23.56 3.97
C LYS A 81 9.89 22.19 3.46
N LEU A 82 9.41 21.32 4.36
CA LEU A 82 8.89 20.00 3.99
C LEU A 82 7.73 20.10 3.00
N LYS A 83 6.80 21.02 3.24
CA LYS A 83 5.68 21.28 2.31
C LYS A 83 6.19 21.69 0.94
N LYS A 84 7.09 22.67 0.87
CA LYS A 84 7.68 23.13 -0.40
C LYS A 84 8.41 22.01 -1.14
N LEU A 85 9.17 21.17 -0.42
CA LEU A 85 9.87 20.03 -1.04
C LEU A 85 8.88 19.00 -1.60
N LYS A 86 7.77 18.74 -0.91
CA LYS A 86 6.70 17.85 -1.41
C LYS A 86 6.03 18.42 -2.66
N ASP A 87 5.71 19.72 -2.67
CA ASP A 87 5.14 20.40 -3.83
C ASP A 87 6.11 20.37 -5.04
N GLN A 88 7.41 20.56 -4.78
CA GLN A 88 8.46 20.46 -5.82
C GLN A 88 8.60 19.02 -6.34
N LEU A 89 8.56 18.03 -5.46
CA LEU A 89 8.60 16.61 -5.83
C LEU A 89 7.43 16.26 -6.75
N GLU A 90 6.23 16.67 -6.39
CA GLU A 90 5.04 16.44 -7.20
C GLU A 90 5.14 17.10 -8.58
N ALA A 91 5.62 18.34 -8.66
CA ALA A 91 5.84 19.02 -9.94
C ALA A 91 6.86 18.28 -10.82
N GLN A 92 7.93 17.73 -10.23
CA GLN A 92 8.92 16.96 -10.98
C GLN A 92 8.38 15.57 -11.41
N GLU A 93 7.55 14.92 -10.61
CA GLU A 93 6.89 13.67 -10.99
C GLU A 93 5.94 13.89 -12.17
N ILE A 94 5.13 14.96 -12.15
CA ILE A 94 4.29 15.34 -13.29
C ILE A 94 5.12 15.63 -14.54
N LEU A 95 6.25 16.33 -14.40
CA LEU A 95 7.15 16.60 -15.51
C LEU A 95 7.76 15.31 -16.08
N LEU A 96 8.14 14.37 -15.23
CA LEU A 96 8.65 13.05 -15.63
C LEU A 96 7.58 12.29 -16.42
N GLY A 97 6.35 12.27 -15.96
CA GLY A 97 5.22 11.59 -16.63
C GLY A 97 4.94 12.13 -18.04
N LYS A 98 5.12 13.45 -18.23
CA LYS A 98 4.99 14.10 -19.56
C LYS A 98 6.19 13.92 -20.47
N THR A 99 7.37 13.57 -19.92
CA THR A 99 8.63 13.45 -20.66
C THR A 99 8.88 11.98 -21.04
N THR A 100 8.15 11.46 -22.02
CA THR A 100 8.19 10.01 -22.37
C THR A 100 9.21 9.66 -23.44
N ARG A 101 9.68 10.61 -24.28
CA ARG A 101 10.43 10.32 -25.51
C ARG A 101 11.94 10.48 -25.42
N VAL A 102 12.46 11.24 -24.44
CA VAL A 102 13.88 11.60 -24.37
C VAL A 102 14.49 11.07 -23.08
N LYS A 103 15.20 9.94 -23.18
CA LYS A 103 15.83 9.25 -22.04
C LYS A 103 16.77 10.16 -21.23
N ALA A 104 17.58 11.00 -21.89
CA ALA A 104 18.49 11.92 -21.20
C ALA A 104 17.74 12.92 -20.30
N ASN A 105 16.59 13.42 -20.74
CA ASN A 105 15.76 14.32 -19.94
C ASN A 105 15.11 13.58 -18.75
N GLN A 106 14.64 12.37 -18.98
CA GLN A 106 14.10 11.53 -17.88
C GLN A 106 15.16 11.30 -16.80
N GLU A 107 16.39 10.95 -17.16
CA GLU A 107 17.48 10.74 -16.20
C GLU A 107 17.83 12.00 -15.40
N ARG A 108 17.77 13.18 -16.02
CA ARG A 108 17.96 14.45 -15.30
C ARG A 108 16.86 14.69 -14.28
N ILE A 109 15.60 14.51 -14.68
CA ILE A 109 14.44 14.69 -13.79
C ILE A 109 14.49 13.68 -12.63
N LYS A 110 14.81 12.40 -12.89
CA LYS A 110 14.97 11.38 -11.85
C LYS A 110 16.04 11.72 -10.82
N LYS A 111 17.17 12.29 -11.25
CA LYS A 111 18.20 12.77 -10.32
C LYS A 111 17.66 13.87 -9.40
N VAL A 112 16.87 14.80 -9.95
CA VAL A 112 16.24 15.85 -9.13
C VAL A 112 15.22 15.22 -8.14
N ILE A 113 14.39 14.29 -8.60
CA ILE A 113 13.44 13.56 -7.76
C ILE A 113 14.17 12.82 -6.64
N ALA A 114 15.27 12.12 -6.94
CA ALA A 114 16.06 11.40 -5.94
C ALA A 114 16.62 12.34 -4.86
N ASN A 115 17.16 13.50 -5.25
CA ASN A 115 17.65 14.50 -4.30
C ASN A 115 16.51 15.06 -3.44
N LEU A 116 15.35 15.40 -4.03
CA LEU A 116 14.19 15.88 -3.29
C LEU A 116 13.68 14.83 -2.30
N ARG A 117 13.59 13.54 -2.69
CA ARG A 117 13.23 12.45 -1.80
C ARG A 117 14.22 12.29 -0.66
N GLN A 118 15.51 12.47 -0.90
CA GLN A 118 16.55 12.43 0.13
C GLN A 118 16.38 13.59 1.13
N ASP A 119 16.17 14.81 0.64
CA ASP A 119 15.96 15.98 1.50
C ASP A 119 14.69 15.84 2.36
N ILE A 120 13.59 15.36 1.77
CA ILE A 120 12.35 15.03 2.51
C ILE A 120 12.64 13.98 3.58
N TYR A 121 13.32 12.89 3.23
CA TYR A 121 13.67 11.81 4.15
C TYR A 121 14.46 12.32 5.35
N HIS A 122 15.43 13.20 5.15
CA HIS A 122 16.22 13.76 6.28
C HIS A 122 15.37 14.55 7.28
N ILE A 123 14.39 15.31 6.79
CA ILE A 123 13.48 16.06 7.68
C ILE A 123 12.52 15.10 8.41
N GLU A 124 11.95 14.14 7.67
CA GLU A 124 11.04 13.14 8.26
C GLU A 124 11.76 12.22 9.26
N LEU A 125 13.02 11.84 8.99
CA LEU A 125 13.81 11.03 9.89
C LEU A 125 14.05 11.74 11.24
N LYS A 126 14.26 13.06 11.24
CA LYS A 126 14.37 13.85 12.46
C LYS A 126 13.12 13.75 13.33
N LYS A 127 11.94 13.75 12.71
CA LYS A 127 10.65 13.54 13.41
C LYS A 127 10.52 12.11 13.90
N SER A 128 10.66 11.14 13.02
CA SER A 128 10.43 9.73 13.32
C SER A 128 11.39 9.19 14.37
N SER A 129 12.67 9.64 14.38
CA SER A 129 13.67 9.20 15.37
C SER A 129 13.26 9.49 16.82
N LYS A 130 12.44 10.52 17.07
CA LYS A 130 11.91 10.82 18.40
C LYS A 130 10.74 9.93 18.76
N LEU A 131 9.90 9.59 17.75
CA LEU A 131 8.74 8.71 17.94
C LEU A 131 9.13 7.25 18.17
N LEU A 132 10.38 6.85 17.83
CA LEU A 132 10.89 5.51 18.15
C LEU A 132 10.96 5.21 19.67
N LEU A 133 10.88 6.23 20.51
CA LEU A 133 10.87 6.07 21.98
C LEU A 133 9.44 5.97 22.55
N SER A 134 8.44 5.75 21.72
CA SER A 134 7.03 5.65 22.13
C SER A 134 6.67 4.28 22.69
N ALA A 135 5.57 4.24 23.44
CA ALA A 135 4.99 3.00 23.96
C ALA A 135 4.54 2.06 22.82
N GLU A 136 4.02 2.63 21.73
CA GLU A 136 3.62 1.87 20.53
C GLU A 136 4.82 1.19 19.86
N THR A 137 5.96 1.90 19.75
CA THR A 137 7.17 1.31 19.15
C THR A 137 7.69 0.16 20.01
N LYS A 138 7.73 0.32 21.34
CA LYS A 138 8.11 -0.74 22.26
C LYS A 138 7.19 -1.96 22.13
N ALA A 139 5.89 -1.73 22.07
CA ALA A 139 4.90 -2.79 21.91
C ALA A 139 5.04 -3.52 20.56
N GLU A 140 5.33 -2.78 19.47
CA GLU A 140 5.56 -3.38 18.14
C GLU A 140 6.87 -4.18 18.06
N GLU A 141 7.93 -3.76 18.76
CA GLU A 141 9.15 -4.54 18.92
C GLU A 141 8.88 -5.88 19.60
N ASP A 142 8.15 -5.89 20.70
CA ASP A 142 7.82 -7.10 21.46
C ASP A 142 6.87 -8.01 20.65
N ARG A 143 5.88 -7.46 19.98
CA ARG A 143 4.99 -8.17 19.03
C ARG A 143 5.79 -8.85 17.94
N THR A 144 6.67 -8.11 17.30
CA THR A 144 7.51 -8.58 16.20
C THR A 144 8.47 -9.68 16.66
N PHE A 145 9.08 -9.50 17.82
CA PHE A 145 9.95 -10.51 18.40
C PHE A 145 9.17 -11.79 18.77
N TYR A 146 7.93 -11.67 19.26
CA TYR A 146 7.07 -12.81 19.48
C TYR A 146 6.83 -13.59 18.18
N ILE A 147 6.45 -12.89 17.09
CA ILE A 147 6.25 -13.53 15.78
C ILE A 147 7.52 -14.25 15.33
N CYS A 148 8.67 -13.58 15.39
CA CYS A 148 9.95 -14.17 15.04
C CYS A 148 10.21 -15.47 15.83
N SER A 149 10.02 -15.43 17.14
CA SER A 149 10.27 -16.59 18.02
C SER A 149 9.37 -17.80 17.72
N ARG A 150 8.23 -17.59 17.04
CA ARG A 150 7.25 -18.63 16.68
C ARG A 150 7.33 -19.09 15.23
N CYS A 151 8.13 -18.41 14.42
CA CYS A 151 8.20 -18.61 12.98
C CYS A 151 9.60 -18.96 12.46
N VAL A 152 10.57 -19.13 13.37
CA VAL A 152 11.92 -19.62 13.05
C VAL A 152 12.04 -21.07 13.49
N PHE A 153 12.42 -21.93 12.54
CA PHE A 153 12.49 -23.38 12.70
C PHE A 153 13.90 -23.88 12.37
N ASN A 154 14.27 -25.01 12.94
CA ASN A 154 15.41 -25.79 12.53
C ASN A 154 15.10 -26.57 11.24
N GLU A 155 16.11 -27.20 10.65
CA GLU A 155 15.99 -28.04 9.45
C GLU A 155 15.02 -29.22 9.65
N ASP A 156 14.99 -29.79 10.85
CA ASP A 156 14.09 -30.88 11.24
C ASP A 156 12.62 -30.48 11.41
N GLY A 157 12.31 -29.20 11.25
CA GLY A 157 10.97 -28.66 11.42
C GLY A 157 10.58 -28.33 12.87
N SER A 158 11.47 -28.55 13.84
CA SER A 158 11.27 -28.10 15.23
C SER A 158 11.46 -26.59 15.33
N LEU A 159 10.82 -25.95 16.32
CA LEU A 159 11.05 -24.53 16.59
C LEU A 159 12.50 -24.30 17.04
N PHE A 160 13.16 -23.26 16.54
CA PHE A 160 14.51 -22.89 16.96
C PHE A 160 14.56 -22.54 18.45
N TRP A 161 13.57 -21.77 18.93
CA TRP A 161 13.32 -21.58 20.36
C TRP A 161 12.06 -22.35 20.76
N ASN A 162 12.15 -23.25 21.73
CA ASN A 162 11.01 -24.06 22.16
C ASN A 162 9.81 -23.21 22.60
N SER A 163 10.08 -22.07 23.21
CA SER A 163 9.05 -21.09 23.60
C SER A 163 9.51 -19.66 23.40
N HIS A 164 8.58 -18.71 23.40
CA HIS A 164 8.90 -17.28 23.42
C HIS A 164 9.73 -16.89 24.66
N LYS A 165 9.46 -17.54 25.82
CA LYS A 165 10.23 -17.31 27.03
C LYS A 165 11.70 -17.73 26.86
N ASP A 166 11.97 -18.83 26.14
CA ASP A 166 13.33 -19.27 25.86
C ASP A 166 14.04 -18.31 24.91
N ALA A 167 13.32 -17.78 23.90
CA ALA A 167 13.84 -16.74 23.03
C ALA A 167 14.20 -15.46 23.78
N LEU A 168 13.42 -15.06 24.78
CA LEU A 168 13.72 -13.90 25.63
C LEU A 168 14.98 -14.14 26.47
N LYS A 169 15.20 -15.37 26.94
CA LYS A 169 16.36 -15.78 27.77
C LYS A 169 17.61 -16.10 26.97
N GLU A 170 17.55 -16.04 25.63
CA GLU A 170 18.72 -16.32 24.78
C GLU A 170 19.86 -15.37 25.09
N ASN A 171 20.96 -15.93 25.54
CA ASN A 171 22.16 -15.18 25.95
C ASN A 171 23.07 -14.79 24.78
N ARG A 172 22.94 -15.47 23.62
CA ARG A 172 23.70 -15.17 22.40
C ARG A 172 23.04 -13.99 21.66
N LEU A 173 23.24 -12.79 22.20
CA LEU A 173 22.59 -11.58 21.70
C LEU A 173 22.89 -11.30 20.22
N ASP A 174 24.13 -11.57 19.77
CA ASP A 174 24.51 -11.37 18.37
C ASP A 174 23.73 -12.30 17.44
N LEU A 175 23.65 -13.59 17.80
CA LEU A 175 22.88 -14.57 17.04
C LEU A 175 21.38 -14.19 17.01
N LYS A 176 20.82 -13.86 18.17
CA LYS A 176 19.43 -13.41 18.30
C LYS A 176 19.13 -12.21 17.39
N ASN A 177 19.99 -11.19 17.39
CA ASN A 177 19.83 -9.98 16.57
C ASN A 177 19.98 -10.29 15.07
N LYS A 178 20.93 -11.15 14.69
CA LYS A 178 21.10 -11.58 13.30
C LYS A 178 19.85 -12.31 12.80
N ILE A 179 19.34 -13.28 13.57
CA ILE A 179 18.12 -14.03 13.23
C ILE A 179 16.93 -13.08 13.11
N LEU A 180 16.72 -12.18 14.10
CA LEU A 180 15.64 -11.21 14.09
C LEU A 180 15.73 -10.30 12.85
N THR A 181 16.90 -9.75 12.54
CA THR A 181 17.11 -8.87 11.38
C THR A 181 16.81 -9.60 10.06
N LYS A 182 17.29 -10.85 9.90
CA LYS A 182 17.02 -11.63 8.70
C LYS A 182 15.54 -12.03 8.61
N TYR A 183 14.93 -12.40 9.73
CA TYR A 183 13.51 -12.73 9.79
C TYR A 183 12.65 -11.50 9.42
N LEU A 184 12.98 -10.32 9.94
CA LEU A 184 12.29 -9.07 9.60
C LEU A 184 12.36 -8.76 8.10
N ARG A 185 13.54 -8.91 7.49
CA ARG A 185 13.70 -8.74 6.04
C ARG A 185 12.86 -9.74 5.24
N PHE A 186 12.75 -10.98 5.74
CA PHE A 186 11.89 -11.99 5.13
C PHE A 186 10.41 -11.63 5.29
N TYR A 187 9.99 -11.26 6.49
CA TYR A 187 8.60 -10.94 6.85
C TYR A 187 8.10 -9.67 6.17
N SER A 188 8.94 -8.65 6.03
CA SER A 188 8.62 -7.41 5.30
C SER A 188 8.43 -7.63 3.79
N GLY A 189 8.86 -8.79 3.28
CA GLY A 189 8.74 -9.14 1.87
C GLY A 189 9.91 -8.63 1.01
N LEU A 190 9.82 -8.96 -0.26
CA LEU A 190 10.78 -8.54 -1.28
C LEU A 190 10.61 -7.04 -1.61
N PRO A 191 11.71 -6.35 -1.96
CA PRO A 191 11.61 -4.99 -2.49
C PRO A 191 10.63 -4.89 -3.65
N THR A 192 9.82 -3.83 -3.66
CA THR A 192 8.81 -3.60 -4.70
C THR A 192 9.40 -3.64 -6.10
N SER A 193 10.63 -3.14 -6.30
CA SER A 193 11.33 -3.18 -7.59
C SER A 193 11.58 -4.60 -8.10
N ILE A 194 11.87 -5.55 -7.20
CA ILE A 194 12.03 -6.98 -7.54
C ILE A 194 10.68 -7.58 -7.93
N ILE A 195 9.63 -7.34 -7.12
CA ILE A 195 8.28 -7.83 -7.41
C ILE A 195 7.76 -7.29 -8.74
N ARG A 196 7.96 -6.00 -9.02
CA ARG A 196 7.57 -5.37 -10.28
C ARG A 196 8.32 -5.95 -11.47
N PHE A 197 9.63 -6.20 -11.32
CA PHE A 197 10.41 -6.87 -12.36
C PHE A 197 9.88 -8.27 -12.64
N ILE A 198 9.59 -9.07 -11.60
CA ILE A 198 9.03 -10.41 -11.75
C ILE A 198 7.66 -10.34 -12.43
N ALA A 199 6.79 -9.41 -12.03
CA ALA A 199 5.45 -9.23 -12.60
C ALA A 199 5.47 -8.95 -14.11
N ARG A 200 6.52 -8.25 -14.61
CA ARG A 200 6.74 -7.98 -16.05
C ARG A 200 7.39 -9.13 -16.79
N SER A 201 8.07 -10.05 -16.08
CA SER A 201 8.82 -11.12 -16.74
C SER A 201 7.88 -12.07 -17.49
N ASN A 202 8.28 -12.50 -18.69
CA ASN A 202 7.49 -13.43 -19.51
C ASN A 202 7.23 -14.74 -18.78
N LEU A 203 8.20 -15.20 -17.98
CA LEU A 203 8.09 -16.41 -17.18
C LEU A 203 6.89 -16.40 -16.24
N TRP A 204 6.72 -15.28 -15.52
CA TRP A 204 5.61 -15.11 -14.60
C TRP A 204 4.30 -14.76 -15.32
N ARG A 205 4.33 -13.89 -16.30
CA ARG A 205 3.13 -13.45 -17.03
C ARG A 205 2.35 -14.60 -17.66
N ILE A 206 3.05 -15.57 -18.25
CA ILE A 206 2.41 -16.77 -18.81
C ILE A 206 1.65 -17.52 -17.70
N ARG A 207 2.26 -17.71 -16.54
CA ARG A 207 1.63 -18.38 -15.38
C ARG A 207 0.41 -17.59 -14.90
N TYR A 208 0.55 -16.28 -14.77
CA TYR A 208 -0.52 -15.39 -14.31
C TYR A 208 -1.73 -15.40 -15.25
N VAL A 209 -1.53 -15.20 -16.57
CA VAL A 209 -2.60 -15.20 -17.56
C VAL A 209 -3.31 -16.56 -17.63
N ASN A 210 -2.57 -17.66 -17.49
CA ASN A 210 -3.16 -18.98 -17.45
C ASN A 210 -4.01 -19.19 -16.18
N SER A 211 -3.57 -18.73 -15.01
CA SER A 211 -4.36 -18.84 -13.78
C SER A 211 -5.65 -18.04 -13.82
N MET A 212 -5.68 -16.91 -14.54
CA MET A 212 -6.91 -16.14 -14.74
C MET A 212 -7.98 -16.88 -15.57
N LYS A 213 -7.56 -17.85 -16.39
CA LYS A 213 -8.48 -18.67 -17.21
C LYS A 213 -9.01 -19.88 -16.47
N THR A 214 -8.35 -20.28 -15.40
CA THR A 214 -8.73 -21.38 -14.51
C THR A 214 -9.30 -20.80 -13.22
N SER A 215 -10.17 -21.55 -12.55
CA SER A 215 -10.66 -21.15 -11.22
C SER A 215 -9.68 -21.47 -10.09
N ASP A 216 -8.46 -21.91 -10.42
CA ASP A 216 -7.47 -22.32 -9.44
C ASP A 216 -6.82 -21.12 -8.75
N PRO A 217 -6.57 -21.19 -7.45
CA PRO A 217 -5.85 -20.15 -6.73
C PRO A 217 -4.45 -19.95 -7.31
N LEU A 218 -4.06 -18.68 -7.55
CA LEU A 218 -2.78 -18.31 -8.20
C LEU A 218 -1.54 -18.96 -7.57
N PHE A 219 -1.54 -19.14 -6.24
CA PHE A 219 -0.43 -19.77 -5.49
C PHE A 219 -0.84 -21.09 -4.84
N GLY A 220 -1.94 -21.73 -5.28
CA GLY A 220 -2.41 -22.99 -4.71
C GLY A 220 -2.99 -22.89 -3.29
N VAL A 221 -3.14 -21.68 -2.76
CA VAL A 221 -3.70 -21.40 -1.44
C VAL A 221 -4.79 -20.31 -1.55
N PRO A 222 -5.78 -20.28 -0.63
CA PRO A 222 -6.80 -19.23 -0.62
C PRO A 222 -6.18 -17.84 -0.48
N THR A 223 -6.78 -16.83 -1.10
CA THR A 223 -6.29 -15.42 -1.05
C THR A 223 -6.17 -14.86 0.36
N SER A 224 -7.00 -15.34 1.29
CA SER A 224 -6.93 -14.97 2.72
C SER A 224 -5.64 -15.44 3.42
N SER A 225 -4.94 -16.40 2.81
CA SER A 225 -3.70 -16.99 3.34
C SER A 225 -2.45 -16.47 2.61
N TYR A 226 -2.61 -15.53 1.68
CA TYR A 226 -1.46 -15.01 0.92
C TYR A 226 -0.47 -14.30 1.82
N THR A 227 0.81 -14.55 1.56
CA THR A 227 1.92 -13.81 2.16
C THR A 227 2.02 -12.40 1.56
N THR A 228 2.79 -11.51 2.21
CA THR A 228 3.04 -10.15 1.70
C THR A 228 3.61 -10.19 0.28
N ASP A 229 4.55 -11.09 -0.01
CA ASP A 229 5.13 -11.24 -1.35
C ASP A 229 4.08 -11.69 -2.38
N GLN A 230 3.22 -12.66 -2.02
CA GLN A 230 2.15 -13.16 -2.88
C GLN A 230 1.11 -12.08 -3.19
N LEU A 231 0.67 -11.32 -2.18
CA LEU A 231 -0.25 -10.20 -2.37
C LEU A 231 0.37 -9.12 -3.26
N SER A 232 1.62 -8.76 -3.01
CA SER A 232 2.33 -7.76 -3.81
C SER A 232 2.51 -8.21 -5.26
N LEU A 233 2.87 -9.49 -5.49
CA LEU A 233 3.02 -10.02 -6.84
C LEU A 233 1.67 -10.08 -7.56
N ALA A 234 0.60 -10.51 -6.90
CA ALA A 234 -0.75 -10.53 -7.48
C ALA A 234 -1.21 -9.11 -7.86
N TYR A 235 -0.99 -8.12 -6.98
CA TYR A 235 -1.31 -6.72 -7.23
C TYR A 235 -0.57 -6.16 -8.45
N TRP A 236 0.76 -6.30 -8.50
CA TRP A 236 1.56 -5.79 -9.60
C TRP A 236 1.31 -6.56 -10.91
N SER A 237 0.98 -7.85 -10.84
CA SER A 237 0.59 -8.63 -12.02
C SER A 237 -0.68 -8.10 -12.64
N ASN A 238 -1.71 -7.82 -11.84
CA ASN A 238 -2.94 -7.21 -12.30
C ASN A 238 -2.70 -5.80 -12.86
N TYR A 239 -1.86 -5.00 -12.18
CA TYR A 239 -1.50 -3.65 -12.63
C TYR A 239 -0.87 -3.68 -14.03
N TYR A 240 0.16 -4.53 -14.24
CA TYR A 240 0.79 -4.64 -15.55
C TYR A 240 -0.11 -5.27 -16.60
N GLN A 241 -0.95 -6.24 -16.24
CA GLN A 241 -1.90 -6.82 -17.19
C GLN A 241 -2.87 -5.76 -17.70
N ASN A 242 -3.41 -4.92 -16.83
CA ASN A 242 -4.26 -3.80 -17.23
C ASN A 242 -3.54 -2.84 -18.20
N ILE A 243 -2.26 -2.55 -17.98
CA ILE A 243 -1.47 -1.70 -18.88
C ILE A 243 -1.27 -2.36 -20.24
N TYR A 244 -0.99 -3.67 -20.28
CA TYR A 244 -0.83 -4.40 -21.54
C TYR A 244 -2.13 -4.56 -22.33
N GLU A 245 -3.27 -4.50 -21.67
CA GLU A 245 -4.61 -4.55 -22.27
C GLU A 245 -5.17 -3.18 -22.67
N MET A 246 -4.47 -2.09 -22.35
CA MET A 246 -4.84 -0.75 -22.78
C MET A 246 -4.86 -0.65 -24.32
N MET A 247 -5.72 0.23 -24.83
CA MET A 247 -5.71 0.58 -26.27
C MET A 247 -4.34 1.14 -26.65
N SER A 248 -3.94 0.94 -27.92
CA SER A 248 -2.61 1.32 -28.41
C SER A 248 -2.25 2.78 -28.15
N ASP A 249 -3.24 3.68 -28.21
CA ASP A 249 -3.06 5.12 -28.06
C ASP A 249 -2.87 5.55 -26.60
N ASP A 250 -3.40 4.77 -25.66
CA ASP A 250 -3.34 5.02 -24.22
C ASP A 250 -2.18 4.27 -23.55
N ARG A 251 -1.66 3.23 -24.19
CA ARG A 251 -0.61 2.39 -23.64
C ARG A 251 0.74 3.12 -23.67
N PRO A 252 1.46 3.20 -22.51
CA PRO A 252 2.82 3.71 -22.51
C PRO A 252 3.76 2.83 -23.37
N ILE A 253 4.78 3.45 -23.93
CA ILE A 253 5.83 2.73 -24.68
C ILE A 253 6.61 1.79 -23.77
N ASP A 254 7.16 0.71 -24.30
CA ASP A 254 7.84 -0.34 -23.52
C ASP A 254 8.99 0.23 -22.67
N MET A 255 9.73 1.23 -23.16
CA MET A 255 10.80 1.92 -22.39
C MET A 255 10.26 2.57 -21.10
N VAL A 256 9.01 3.05 -21.09
CA VAL A 256 8.34 3.61 -19.91
C VAL A 256 7.84 2.49 -19.02
N ILE A 257 7.29 1.40 -19.59
CA ILE A 257 6.81 0.24 -18.83
C ILE A 257 7.96 -0.43 -18.06
N ASP A 258 9.15 -0.49 -18.65
CA ASP A 258 10.32 -1.11 -18.05
C ASP A 258 10.98 -0.29 -16.94
N ASP A 259 10.56 0.95 -16.76
CA ASP A 259 11.09 1.89 -15.79
C ASP A 259 10.02 2.26 -14.75
N ASP A 260 10.21 1.80 -13.51
CA ASP A 260 9.22 1.94 -12.44
C ASP A 260 8.84 3.40 -12.16
N ASP A 261 9.84 4.30 -12.04
CA ASP A 261 9.57 5.73 -11.75
C ASP A 261 8.89 6.43 -12.94
N ALA A 262 9.32 6.10 -14.17
CA ALA A 262 8.73 6.68 -15.37
C ALA A 262 7.29 6.20 -15.57
N LEU A 263 7.02 4.92 -15.31
CA LEU A 263 5.69 4.34 -15.42
C LEU A 263 4.74 4.94 -14.38
N ASP A 264 5.17 5.04 -13.13
CA ASP A 264 4.33 5.60 -12.06
C ASP A 264 3.99 7.06 -12.34
N ALA A 265 4.95 7.84 -12.81
CA ALA A 265 4.74 9.22 -13.20
C ALA A 265 3.80 9.34 -14.42
N TYR A 266 3.96 8.49 -15.43
CA TYR A 266 3.07 8.44 -16.60
C TYR A 266 1.63 8.10 -16.20
N MET A 267 1.45 7.04 -15.41
CA MET A 267 0.12 6.59 -15.01
C MET A 267 -0.58 7.61 -14.08
N LYS A 268 0.17 8.32 -13.24
CA LYS A 268 -0.37 9.42 -12.43
C LYS A 268 -0.99 10.49 -13.33
N VAL A 269 -0.24 10.98 -14.32
CA VAL A 269 -0.73 11.98 -15.29
C VAL A 269 -1.92 11.46 -16.09
N PHE A 270 -1.85 10.22 -16.58
CA PHE A 270 -2.91 9.58 -17.34
C PHE A 270 -4.24 9.52 -16.55
N TYR A 271 -4.21 9.08 -15.31
CA TYR A 271 -5.41 9.02 -14.48
C TYR A 271 -5.93 10.41 -14.08
N GLU A 272 -5.04 11.38 -13.84
CA GLU A 272 -5.47 12.75 -13.56
C GLU A 272 -6.18 13.39 -14.77
N GLU A 273 -5.66 13.21 -15.98
CA GLU A 273 -6.27 13.72 -17.22
C GLU A 273 -7.61 13.03 -17.47
N ARG A 274 -7.68 11.71 -17.35
CA ARG A 274 -8.93 10.94 -17.51
C ARG A 274 -10.00 11.36 -16.49
N ASN A 275 -9.62 11.53 -15.24
CA ASN A 275 -10.56 12.01 -14.21
C ASN A 275 -11.07 13.43 -14.51
N LYS A 276 -10.23 14.33 -15.03
CA LYS A 276 -10.64 15.66 -15.48
C LYS A 276 -11.65 15.60 -16.63
N ASP A 277 -11.39 14.74 -17.61
CA ASP A 277 -12.27 14.53 -18.77
C ASP A 277 -13.62 13.92 -18.36
N ASP A 278 -13.60 12.92 -17.47
CA ASP A 278 -14.83 12.30 -16.96
C ASP A 278 -15.64 13.30 -16.13
N ASN A 279 -15.00 14.12 -15.29
CA ASN A 279 -15.67 15.18 -14.55
C ASN A 279 -16.22 16.27 -15.48
N ALA A 280 -15.47 16.63 -16.53
CA ALA A 280 -15.94 17.57 -17.54
C ALA A 280 -17.12 17.04 -18.37
N ARG A 281 -17.16 15.75 -18.69
CA ARG A 281 -18.28 15.07 -19.33
C ARG A 281 -19.50 15.00 -18.44
N ARG A 282 -19.31 14.67 -17.14
CA ARG A 282 -20.39 14.63 -16.15
C ARG A 282 -20.96 16.02 -15.89
N SER A 283 -20.12 17.06 -15.79
CA SER A 283 -20.59 18.44 -15.62
C SER A 283 -21.35 18.98 -16.83
N LYS A 284 -21.09 18.45 -18.03
CA LYS A 284 -21.87 18.79 -19.25
C LYS A 284 -23.19 18.02 -19.34
N SER A 285 -23.27 16.83 -18.73
CA SER A 285 -24.48 15.98 -18.76
C SER A 285 -25.47 16.32 -17.64
N THR A 286 -25.00 16.90 -16.53
CA THR A 286 -25.83 17.31 -15.39
C THR A 286 -25.85 18.84 -15.27
N ARG A 287 -27.05 19.47 -15.34
CA ARG A 287 -27.26 20.89 -15.13
C ARG A 287 -26.83 21.39 -13.75
N SER A 288 -26.64 20.45 -12.81
CA SER A 288 -26.13 20.69 -11.44
C SER A 288 -24.71 20.14 -11.29
N GLY A 289 -23.73 20.79 -11.91
CA GLY A 289 -22.31 20.40 -11.88
C GLY A 289 -21.62 20.41 -10.50
N LYS A 290 -22.37 20.22 -9.41
CA LYS A 290 -21.86 20.26 -8.02
C LYS A 290 -21.89 18.93 -7.29
N LEU A 291 -22.49 17.87 -7.86
CA LEU A 291 -22.58 16.56 -7.20
C LEU A 291 -22.10 15.46 -8.16
N SER A 292 -20.92 14.93 -7.91
CA SER A 292 -20.46 13.67 -8.51
C SER A 292 -21.15 12.52 -7.78
N ALA A 293 -21.66 11.52 -8.52
CA ALA A 293 -22.27 10.33 -7.94
C ALA A 293 -21.29 9.50 -7.05
N PHE A 294 -19.97 9.80 -7.11
CA PHE A 294 -18.94 9.19 -6.27
C PHE A 294 -18.61 10.00 -5.01
N ASP A 295 -18.98 11.28 -4.96
CA ASP A 295 -18.74 12.16 -3.80
C ASP A 295 -20.00 12.32 -2.93
N ALA A 296 -21.12 11.74 -3.33
CA ALA A 296 -22.36 11.80 -2.60
C ALA A 296 -22.48 10.59 -1.66
N GLU A 297 -22.20 10.78 -0.39
CA GLU A 297 -23.06 10.18 0.64
C GLU A 297 -24.49 10.56 0.30
N GLU A 298 -25.46 9.60 0.42
CA GLU A 298 -26.88 9.82 0.04
C GLU A 298 -27.40 11.19 0.47
N VAL A 299 -27.63 12.07 -0.48
CA VAL A 299 -28.22 13.38 -0.21
C VAL A 299 -29.72 13.26 -0.42
N ILE A 300 -30.49 13.28 0.67
CA ILE A 300 -31.96 13.34 0.62
C ILE A 300 -32.36 14.75 0.19
N VAL A 301 -32.72 14.92 -1.08
CA VAL A 301 -33.20 16.19 -1.64
C VAL A 301 -34.70 16.29 -1.40
N THR A 302 -35.10 17.15 -0.46
CA THR A 302 -36.53 17.49 -0.20
C THR A 302 -37.02 18.53 -1.20
N ARG A 303 -38.38 18.63 -1.39
CA ARG A 303 -38.99 19.60 -2.33
C ARG A 303 -38.64 21.09 -2.05
N SER A 304 -38.15 21.40 -0.87
CA SER A 304 -37.72 22.76 -0.47
C SER A 304 -36.23 23.01 -0.72
N HIS A 305 -35.47 22.04 -1.24
CA HIS A 305 -34.04 22.18 -1.50
C HIS A 305 -33.80 22.80 -2.88
N GLU A 306 -32.85 23.74 -3.00
CA GLU A 306 -32.52 24.43 -4.26
C GLU A 306 -32.23 23.48 -5.43
N LEU A 307 -31.59 22.31 -5.14
CA LEU A 307 -31.29 21.27 -6.13
C LEU A 307 -32.53 20.49 -6.59
N TYR A 308 -33.68 20.61 -5.94
CA TYR A 308 -34.88 19.83 -6.31
C TYR A 308 -35.43 20.28 -7.68
N GLN A 309 -35.35 21.55 -8.01
CA GLN A 309 -35.84 22.06 -9.31
C GLN A 309 -34.99 21.53 -10.46
N ASP A 310 -33.67 21.41 -10.27
CA ASP A 310 -32.74 20.91 -11.27
C ASP A 310 -32.89 19.39 -11.49
N ILE A 311 -33.09 18.65 -10.41
CA ILE A 311 -33.31 17.17 -10.45
C ILE A 311 -34.69 16.84 -11.03
N ALA A 312 -35.73 17.66 -10.74
CA ALA A 312 -37.08 17.43 -11.23
C ALA A 312 -37.19 17.57 -12.77
N TYR A 313 -36.27 18.28 -13.42
CA TYR A 313 -36.22 18.42 -14.88
C TYR A 313 -35.59 17.21 -15.57
N ASP A 314 -34.70 16.49 -14.90
CA ASP A 314 -33.98 15.32 -15.47
C ASP A 314 -34.67 13.98 -15.20
N VAL A 315 -35.78 13.97 -14.47
CA VAL A 315 -36.54 12.73 -14.22
C VAL A 315 -37.25 12.29 -15.52
N PRO A 316 -37.04 11.05 -16.01
CA PRO A 316 -37.70 10.56 -17.20
C PRO A 316 -39.23 10.77 -17.12
N LYS A 317 -39.85 11.14 -18.26
CA LYS A 317 -41.30 11.45 -18.35
C LYS A 317 -42.22 10.38 -17.73
N GLU A 318 -41.74 9.14 -17.61
CA GLU A 318 -42.44 8.02 -17.00
C GLU A 318 -42.47 8.10 -15.45
N ALA A 319 -41.40 8.55 -14.81
CA ALA A 319 -41.37 8.74 -13.36
C ALA A 319 -42.24 9.94 -12.93
N LYS A 320 -42.33 10.99 -13.77
CA LYS A 320 -43.21 12.10 -13.57
C LYS A 320 -44.70 11.69 -13.64
N LYS A 321 -45.04 10.80 -14.60
CA LYS A 321 -46.40 10.22 -14.69
C LYS A 321 -46.77 9.35 -13.49
N LEU A 322 -45.80 8.66 -12.88
CA LEU A 322 -45.99 7.87 -11.67
C LEU A 322 -46.25 8.77 -10.43
N GLN A 323 -45.50 9.87 -10.30
CA GLN A 323 -45.68 10.84 -9.23
C GLN A 323 -47.06 11.56 -9.36
N ASP A 324 -47.44 11.98 -10.55
CA ASP A 324 -48.75 12.57 -10.80
C ASP A 324 -49.91 11.62 -10.46
N ARG A 325 -49.78 10.32 -10.74
CA ARG A 325 -50.72 9.28 -10.36
C ARG A 325 -50.84 9.07 -8.83
N VAL A 326 -49.72 9.15 -8.10
CA VAL A 326 -49.72 9.05 -6.64
C VAL A 326 -50.33 10.29 -5.99
N ASP A 327 -50.06 11.47 -6.54
CA ASP A 327 -50.67 12.72 -6.03
C ASP A 327 -52.16 12.83 -6.34
N ILE A 328 -52.64 12.31 -7.48
CA ILE A 328 -54.07 12.20 -7.78
C ILE A 328 -54.76 11.23 -6.82
N LYS A 329 -54.16 10.05 -6.58
CA LYS A 329 -54.69 9.10 -5.58
C LYS A 329 -54.78 9.65 -4.16
N LYS A 330 -53.81 10.46 -3.73
CA LYS A 330 -53.83 11.15 -2.41
C LYS A 330 -54.87 12.23 -2.32
N ARG A 331 -55.21 12.88 -3.43
CA ARG A 331 -56.30 13.91 -3.48
C ARG A 331 -57.69 13.28 -3.49
N THR A 332 -57.86 12.12 -4.15
CA THR A 332 -59.14 11.41 -4.19
C THR A 332 -59.42 10.57 -2.95
N SER A 333 -58.45 10.29 -2.09
CA SER A 333 -58.63 9.58 -0.83
C SER A 333 -58.90 10.53 0.39
N LYS A 334 -58.95 11.84 0.17
CA LYS A 334 -59.22 12.87 1.18
C LYS A 334 -60.56 13.62 0.91
N GLY A 335 -61.42 13.09 0.02
CA GLY A 335 -62.75 13.55 -0.24
C GLY A 335 -63.79 12.58 0.31
#